data_e99789a8563bca8e79de8f718a5b0d79
#
_entry.id   e99789a8563bca8e79de8f718a5b0d79
#
_cell.length_a   1.000
_cell.length_b   1.000
_cell.length_c   1.000
_cell.angle_alpha   90.00
_cell.angle_beta   90.00
_cell.angle_gamma   90.00
#
_symmetry.space_group_name_H-M   'P 1'
#
loop_
_entity.id
_entity.type
_entity.pdbx_description
1 polymer ?
#
loop_
_entity_poly.entity_id
_entity_poly.type
_entity_poly.pdbx_seq_one_letter_code
_entity_poly.pdbx_strand_id
1 'polypeptide(L)'
;MTTEQIVKAALKLIDESSLDDVSMRSLASELRVPVMTIYNYVASKEALNELVVDHALRQVEVPPPGEGSWEERMRQLQRGAREAMRQHPGLSFSRHGSSSREAMRLAEGAMSILHDGGFAPGEAEMAFATLFTFMLGQIELDVLSDSMGGGGEATFEGATGALDLNQDELFEVSLDAVIAGINLNLGTPANPRRGRTRGK
;
A
#
# COMPACT_ATOMS: atom_id res chain seq x y z
N MET A 1 6.60 -29.74 -3.98
CA MET A 1 5.89 -28.53 -3.48
C MET A 1 6.93 -27.46 -3.23
N THR A 2 6.61 -26.19 -3.52
CA THR A 2 7.50 -25.04 -3.32
C THR A 2 6.76 -23.96 -2.51
N THR A 3 7.50 -23.04 -1.89
CA THR A 3 6.90 -21.87 -1.21
C THR A 3 6.02 -21.05 -2.15
N GLU A 4 6.41 -20.92 -3.42
CA GLU A 4 5.63 -20.20 -4.43
C GLU A 4 4.26 -20.87 -4.70
N GLN A 5 4.21 -22.20 -4.74
CA GLN A 5 2.93 -22.92 -4.87
C GLN A 5 2.03 -22.71 -3.66
N ILE A 6 2.61 -22.64 -2.47
CA ILE A 6 1.89 -22.36 -1.21
C ILE A 6 1.32 -20.94 -1.25
N VAL A 7 2.13 -19.94 -1.64
CA VAL A 7 1.70 -18.54 -1.74
C VAL A 7 0.58 -18.37 -2.77
N LYS A 8 0.68 -18.98 -3.96
CA LYS A 8 -0.39 -18.94 -4.97
C LYS A 8 -1.69 -19.56 -4.50
N ALA A 9 -1.62 -20.69 -3.79
CA ALA A 9 -2.81 -21.32 -3.21
C ALA A 9 -3.41 -20.46 -2.08
N ALA A 10 -2.56 -19.81 -1.27
CA ALA A 10 -3.03 -18.89 -0.24
C ALA A 10 -3.74 -17.67 -0.84
N LEU A 11 -3.15 -17.05 -1.88
CA LEU A 11 -3.77 -15.91 -2.59
C LEU A 11 -5.14 -16.27 -3.14
N LYS A 12 -5.28 -17.44 -3.79
CA LYS A 12 -6.58 -17.92 -4.27
C LYS A 12 -7.62 -17.99 -3.15
N LEU A 13 -7.27 -18.53 -1.99
CA LEU A 13 -8.18 -18.60 -0.83
C LEU A 13 -8.49 -17.22 -0.26
N ILE A 14 -7.53 -16.31 -0.27
CA ILE A 14 -7.68 -14.93 0.21
C ILE A 14 -8.64 -14.17 -0.71
N ASP A 15 -8.51 -14.32 -2.02
CA ASP A 15 -9.39 -13.67 -2.99
C ASP A 15 -10.85 -14.19 -2.92
N GLU A 16 -11.05 -15.42 -2.41
CA GLU A 16 -12.38 -16.02 -2.15
C GLU A 16 -12.97 -15.62 -0.78
N SER A 17 -12.16 -15.08 0.15
CA SER A 17 -12.59 -14.75 1.51
C SER A 17 -11.84 -13.53 2.07
N SER A 18 -10.91 -13.75 2.97
CA SER A 18 -9.96 -12.75 3.46
C SER A 18 -8.69 -13.40 3.99
N LEU A 19 -7.62 -12.62 4.16
CA LEU A 19 -6.37 -13.12 4.74
C LEU A 19 -6.57 -13.66 6.17
N ASP A 20 -7.45 -13.04 6.95
CA ASP A 20 -7.75 -13.46 8.32
C ASP A 20 -8.44 -14.83 8.37
N ASP A 21 -9.28 -15.16 7.39
CA ASP A 21 -10.04 -16.41 7.30
C ASP A 21 -9.19 -17.59 6.81
N VAL A 22 -8.10 -17.33 6.10
CA VAL A 22 -7.19 -18.39 5.64
C VAL A 22 -6.41 -18.99 6.81
N SER A 23 -6.55 -20.28 7.00
CA SER A 23 -5.82 -21.05 8.00
C SER A 23 -4.80 -22.00 7.36
N MET A 24 -3.79 -22.42 8.14
CA MET A 24 -2.84 -23.46 7.67
C MET A 24 -3.55 -24.77 7.32
N ARG A 25 -4.73 -25.03 7.92
CA ARG A 25 -5.56 -26.22 7.60
C ARG A 25 -6.30 -26.07 6.29
N SER A 26 -6.94 -24.90 6.04
CA SER A 26 -7.63 -24.63 4.77
C SER A 26 -6.64 -24.66 3.60
N LEU A 27 -5.45 -24.10 3.79
CA LEU A 27 -4.37 -24.11 2.81
C LEU A 27 -3.87 -25.54 2.51
N ALA A 28 -3.69 -26.37 3.55
CA ALA A 28 -3.30 -27.78 3.39
C ALA A 28 -4.38 -28.59 2.64
N SER A 29 -5.67 -28.31 2.92
CA SER A 29 -6.80 -28.89 2.20
C SER A 29 -6.80 -28.52 0.73
N GLU A 30 -6.61 -27.24 0.40
CA GLU A 30 -6.53 -26.73 -0.98
C GLU A 30 -5.38 -27.41 -1.76
N LEU A 31 -4.22 -27.54 -1.13
CA LEU A 31 -3.04 -28.20 -1.73
C LEU A 31 -3.09 -29.71 -1.66
N ARG A 32 -4.10 -30.33 -1.00
CA ARG A 32 -4.28 -31.76 -0.80
C ARG A 32 -3.06 -32.44 -0.15
N VAL A 33 -2.49 -31.78 0.86
CA VAL A 33 -1.33 -32.27 1.62
C VAL A 33 -1.62 -32.27 3.11
N PRO A 34 -0.90 -33.06 3.93
CA PRO A 34 -0.95 -32.95 5.39
C PRO A 34 -0.53 -31.54 5.85
N VAL A 35 -1.17 -31.01 6.89
CA VAL A 35 -0.85 -29.67 7.45
C VAL A 35 0.64 -29.55 7.83
N MET A 36 1.23 -30.62 8.38
CA MET A 36 2.66 -30.64 8.72
C MET A 36 3.57 -30.43 7.51
N THR A 37 3.10 -30.77 6.30
CA THR A 37 3.84 -30.52 5.07
C THR A 37 3.96 -29.01 4.81
N ILE A 38 2.91 -28.21 5.10
CA ILE A 38 2.96 -26.77 4.96
C ILE A 38 3.98 -26.17 5.94
N TYR A 39 3.97 -26.61 7.19
CA TYR A 39 4.90 -26.14 8.23
C TYR A 39 6.39 -26.41 7.90
N ASN A 40 6.70 -27.35 7.03
CA ASN A 40 8.08 -27.57 6.56
C ASN A 40 8.59 -26.46 5.62
N TYR A 41 7.67 -25.64 5.05
CA TYR A 41 8.00 -24.54 4.15
C TYR A 41 7.72 -23.17 4.75
N VAL A 42 6.71 -23.07 5.59
CA VAL A 42 6.23 -21.81 6.19
C VAL A 42 6.00 -22.02 7.67
N ALA A 43 6.82 -21.39 8.51
CA ALA A 43 6.90 -21.70 9.92
C ALA A 43 5.64 -21.34 10.73
N SER A 44 4.88 -20.33 10.29
CA SER A 44 3.68 -19.84 10.99
C SER A 44 2.69 -19.17 10.02
N LYS A 45 1.50 -18.83 10.52
CA LYS A 45 0.54 -18.02 9.74
C LYS A 45 1.09 -16.62 9.46
N GLU A 46 1.79 -16.03 10.42
CA GLU A 46 2.43 -14.72 10.26
C GLU A 46 3.46 -14.75 9.12
N ALA A 47 4.31 -15.78 9.08
CA ALA A 47 5.27 -15.98 7.99
C ALA A 47 4.57 -16.20 6.64
N LEU A 48 3.40 -16.87 6.60
CA LEU A 48 2.58 -16.98 5.39
C LEU A 48 2.08 -15.60 4.95
N ASN A 49 1.56 -14.82 5.88
CA ASN A 49 1.05 -13.48 5.61
C ASN A 49 2.14 -12.58 5.01
N GLU A 50 3.34 -12.58 5.58
CA GLU A 50 4.49 -11.85 5.04
C GLU A 50 4.82 -12.28 3.61
N LEU A 51 4.86 -13.58 3.33
CA LEU A 51 5.14 -14.12 1.99
C LEU A 51 4.08 -13.75 0.96
N VAL A 52 2.82 -13.69 1.37
CA VAL A 52 1.70 -13.32 0.51
C VAL A 52 1.77 -11.82 0.16
N VAL A 53 2.01 -10.97 1.15
CA VAL A 53 2.22 -9.52 0.94
C VAL A 53 3.46 -9.28 0.08
N ASP A 54 4.57 -9.97 0.34
CA ASP A 54 5.78 -9.91 -0.50
C ASP A 54 5.48 -10.28 -1.96
N HIS A 55 4.64 -11.29 -2.16
CA HIS A 55 4.27 -11.68 -3.52
C HIS A 55 3.47 -10.60 -4.24
N ALA A 56 2.48 -10.02 -3.59
CA ALA A 56 1.64 -8.96 -4.14
C ALA A 56 2.47 -7.71 -4.49
N LEU A 57 3.37 -7.29 -3.59
CA LEU A 57 4.15 -6.06 -3.77
C LEU A 57 5.41 -6.21 -4.64
N ARG A 58 5.81 -7.44 -4.98
CA ARG A 58 7.08 -7.70 -5.71
C ARG A 58 7.19 -6.98 -7.05
N GLN A 59 6.07 -6.79 -7.75
CA GLN A 59 6.04 -6.18 -9.07
C GLN A 59 6.03 -4.64 -9.02
N VAL A 60 5.85 -4.06 -7.84
CA VAL A 60 5.85 -2.60 -7.69
C VAL A 60 7.26 -2.06 -7.87
N GLU A 61 7.44 -1.26 -8.89
CA GLU A 61 8.71 -0.61 -9.19
C GLU A 61 8.88 0.66 -8.35
N VAL A 62 10.11 0.88 -7.85
CA VAL A 62 10.52 2.17 -7.28
C VAL A 62 11.15 2.98 -8.41
N PRO A 63 10.54 4.11 -8.83
CA PRO A 63 11.10 4.92 -9.91
C PRO A 63 12.54 5.39 -9.58
N PRO A 64 13.50 5.20 -10.51
CA PRO A 64 14.90 5.51 -10.22
C PRO A 64 15.17 7.02 -10.11
N PRO A 65 16.28 7.42 -9.49
CA PRO A 65 16.71 8.81 -9.45
C PRO A 65 16.87 9.40 -10.85
N GLY A 66 16.42 10.65 -11.03
CA GLY A 66 16.54 11.37 -12.30
C GLY A 66 15.41 11.13 -13.33
N GLU A 67 14.48 10.25 -13.06
CA GLU A 67 13.28 10.06 -13.89
C GLU A 67 12.11 10.96 -13.43
N GLY A 68 12.26 12.26 -13.58
CA GLY A 68 11.24 13.24 -13.20
C GLY A 68 11.43 13.83 -11.80
N SER A 69 10.47 14.65 -11.38
CA SER A 69 10.42 15.24 -10.05
C SER A 69 10.09 14.22 -8.97
N TRP A 70 10.34 14.57 -7.70
CA TRP A 70 9.96 13.69 -6.58
C TRP A 70 8.45 13.43 -6.54
N GLU A 71 7.63 14.42 -6.94
CA GLU A 71 6.18 14.32 -7.01
C GLU A 71 5.73 13.30 -8.06
N GLU A 72 6.33 13.33 -9.25
CA GLU A 72 6.03 12.39 -10.33
C GLU A 72 6.41 10.96 -9.95
N ARG A 73 7.62 10.78 -9.41
CA ARG A 73 8.11 9.49 -8.93
C ARG A 73 7.25 8.95 -7.78
N MET A 74 6.85 9.81 -6.85
CA MET A 74 5.99 9.41 -5.74
C MET A 74 4.58 9.01 -6.21
N ARG A 75 3.98 9.73 -7.16
CA ARG A 75 2.70 9.32 -7.78
C ARG A 75 2.80 7.95 -8.44
N GLN A 76 3.86 7.71 -9.19
CA GLN A 76 4.09 6.43 -9.84
C GLN A 76 4.21 5.30 -8.81
N LEU A 77 4.96 5.49 -7.74
CA LEU A 77 5.11 4.52 -6.66
C LEU A 77 3.77 4.23 -5.97
N GLN A 78 3.00 5.28 -5.63
CA GLN A 78 1.69 5.15 -4.98
C GLN A 78 0.67 4.43 -5.86
N ARG A 79 0.61 4.75 -7.17
CA ARG A 79 -0.24 4.06 -8.14
C ARG A 79 0.11 2.58 -8.25
N GLY A 80 1.40 2.28 -8.37
CA GLY A 80 1.87 0.89 -8.44
C GLY A 80 1.53 0.09 -7.18
N ALA A 81 1.70 0.68 -6.00
CA ALA A 81 1.36 0.04 -4.73
C ALA A 81 -0.15 -0.22 -4.59
N ARG A 82 -1.00 0.77 -4.93
CA ARG A 82 -2.46 0.61 -4.93
C ARG A 82 -2.90 -0.48 -5.90
N GLU A 83 -2.41 -0.45 -7.14
CA GLU A 83 -2.77 -1.45 -8.16
C GLU A 83 -2.39 -2.87 -7.71
N ALA A 84 -1.21 -3.06 -7.14
CA ALA A 84 -0.77 -4.35 -6.62
C ALA A 84 -1.71 -4.87 -5.51
N MET A 85 -2.20 -4.00 -4.64
CA MET A 85 -3.13 -4.37 -3.57
C MET A 85 -4.54 -4.64 -4.10
N ARG A 86 -5.01 -3.88 -5.09
CA ARG A 86 -6.34 -4.10 -5.73
C ARG A 86 -6.45 -5.44 -6.45
N GLN A 87 -5.34 -6.01 -6.91
CA GLN A 87 -5.33 -7.36 -7.49
C GLN A 87 -5.64 -8.45 -6.45
N HIS A 88 -5.59 -8.13 -5.15
CA HIS A 88 -5.81 -9.06 -4.05
C HIS A 88 -6.67 -8.40 -2.95
N PRO A 89 -7.97 -8.17 -3.20
CA PRO A 89 -8.84 -7.40 -2.29
C PRO A 89 -9.01 -8.04 -0.91
N GLY A 90 -8.77 -9.34 -0.77
CA GLY A 90 -8.74 -10.02 0.52
C GLY A 90 -7.51 -9.76 1.37
N LEU A 91 -6.48 -9.05 0.83
CA LEU A 91 -5.28 -8.66 1.57
C LEU A 91 -5.52 -7.37 2.36
N SER A 92 -5.64 -7.46 3.68
CA SER A 92 -5.57 -6.31 4.57
C SER A 92 -4.12 -5.96 4.87
N PHE A 93 -3.64 -4.85 4.30
CA PHE A 93 -2.27 -4.39 4.52
C PHE A 93 -2.04 -3.84 5.94
N SER A 94 -3.06 -3.21 6.53
CA SER A 94 -2.96 -2.53 7.82
C SER A 94 -2.56 -3.45 8.99
N ARG A 95 -2.88 -4.73 8.91
CA ARG A 95 -2.60 -5.71 9.97
C ARG A 95 -1.32 -6.52 9.75
N HIS A 96 -0.88 -6.72 8.51
CA HIS A 96 0.12 -7.73 8.18
C HIS A 96 1.27 -7.22 7.30
N GLY A 97 1.17 -6.00 6.76
CA GLY A 97 2.11 -5.49 5.76
C GLY A 97 3.42 -4.91 6.31
N SER A 98 3.47 -4.55 7.59
CA SER A 98 4.60 -3.78 8.13
C SER A 98 5.92 -4.55 8.28
N SER A 99 5.87 -5.89 8.30
CA SER A 99 7.05 -6.77 8.43
C SER A 99 7.51 -7.36 7.09
N SER A 100 6.73 -7.17 6.03
CA SER A 100 7.05 -7.70 4.70
C SER A 100 8.31 -7.04 4.14
N ARG A 101 9.20 -7.86 3.56
CA ARG A 101 10.45 -7.39 2.95
C ARG A 101 10.18 -6.42 1.78
N GLU A 102 9.20 -6.72 0.94
CA GLU A 102 8.85 -5.87 -0.19
C GLU A 102 8.20 -4.56 0.26
N ALA A 103 7.38 -4.58 1.33
CA ALA A 103 6.85 -3.35 1.91
C ALA A 103 7.97 -2.47 2.46
N MET A 104 8.98 -3.05 3.12
CA MET A 104 10.16 -2.31 3.58
C MET A 104 10.96 -1.74 2.40
N ARG A 105 11.16 -2.49 1.32
CA ARG A 105 11.82 -2.01 0.10
C ARG A 105 11.11 -0.80 -0.51
N LEU A 106 9.78 -0.84 -0.56
CA LEU A 106 8.96 0.28 -1.07
C LEU A 106 9.05 1.49 -0.14
N ALA A 107 9.04 1.28 1.18
CA ALA A 107 9.21 2.35 2.17
C ALA A 107 10.59 3.02 2.04
N GLU A 108 11.67 2.24 1.92
CA GLU A 108 13.02 2.75 1.66
C GLU A 108 13.08 3.51 0.33
N GLY A 109 12.42 3.01 -0.71
CA GLY A 109 12.29 3.68 -2.00
C GLY A 109 11.56 5.02 -1.89
N ALA A 110 10.45 5.09 -1.18
CA ALA A 110 9.73 6.32 -0.91
C ALA A 110 10.58 7.35 -0.15
N MET A 111 11.31 6.91 0.87
CA MET A 111 12.24 7.77 1.60
C MET A 111 13.37 8.30 0.70
N SER A 112 13.92 7.46 -0.18
CA SER A 112 14.92 7.88 -1.16
C SER A 112 14.37 8.94 -2.11
N ILE A 113 13.15 8.77 -2.62
CA ILE A 113 12.47 9.76 -3.48
C ILE A 113 12.34 11.11 -2.76
N LEU A 114 11.96 11.11 -1.48
CA LEU A 114 11.81 12.32 -0.69
C LEU A 114 13.17 13.01 -0.43
N HIS A 115 14.21 12.23 -0.11
CA HIS A 115 15.55 12.78 0.05
C HIS A 115 16.12 13.38 -1.25
N ASP A 116 15.90 12.71 -2.39
CA ASP A 116 16.26 13.25 -3.71
C ASP A 116 15.47 14.53 -4.03
N GLY A 117 14.25 14.64 -3.52
CA GLY A 117 13.41 15.86 -3.57
C GLY A 117 13.91 16.99 -2.68
N GLY A 118 14.96 16.78 -1.87
CA GLY A 118 15.58 17.78 -1.01
C GLY A 118 14.90 17.98 0.35
N PHE A 119 14.05 17.06 0.79
CA PHE A 119 13.47 17.10 2.14
C PHE A 119 14.55 16.80 3.20
N ALA A 120 14.56 17.59 4.27
CA ALA A 120 15.36 17.26 5.46
C ALA A 120 14.85 15.96 6.12
N PRO A 121 15.67 15.21 6.88
CA PRO A 121 15.29 13.91 7.42
C PRO A 121 13.93 13.91 8.15
N GLY A 122 13.68 14.84 9.06
CA GLY A 122 12.38 14.91 9.78
C GLY A 122 11.21 15.35 8.90
N GLU A 123 11.44 16.10 7.82
CA GLU A 123 10.43 16.46 6.83
C GLU A 123 10.10 15.25 5.95
N ALA A 124 11.11 14.49 5.54
CA ALA A 124 10.93 13.26 4.77
C ALA A 124 10.14 12.21 5.57
N GLU A 125 10.45 12.03 6.86
CA GLU A 125 9.70 11.13 7.75
C GLU A 125 8.22 11.54 7.86
N MET A 126 7.94 12.84 8.02
CA MET A 126 6.56 13.35 8.09
C MET A 126 5.83 13.20 6.75
N ALA A 127 6.49 13.50 5.65
CA ALA A 127 5.94 13.32 4.30
C ALA A 127 5.63 11.85 4.02
N PHE A 128 6.54 10.95 4.36
CA PHE A 128 6.35 9.51 4.23
C PHE A 128 5.16 9.03 5.08
N ALA A 129 5.09 9.41 6.36
CA ALA A 129 4.00 9.03 7.25
C ALA A 129 2.64 9.52 6.72
N THR A 130 2.59 10.73 6.15
CA THR A 130 1.37 11.29 5.54
C THR A 130 0.94 10.48 4.32
N LEU A 131 1.86 10.17 3.41
CA LEU A 131 1.59 9.36 2.20
C LEU A 131 1.21 7.92 2.57
N PHE A 132 1.86 7.34 3.57
CA PHE A 132 1.55 6.00 4.04
C PHE A 132 0.16 5.92 4.67
N THR A 133 -0.21 6.90 5.51
CA THR A 133 -1.56 7.00 6.10
C THR A 133 -2.62 7.15 5.01
N PHE A 134 -2.37 8.00 4.02
CA PHE A 134 -3.23 8.14 2.85
C PHE A 134 -3.43 6.81 2.11
N MET A 135 -2.32 6.10 1.81
CA MET A 135 -2.38 4.80 1.12
C MET A 135 -3.17 3.76 1.90
N LEU A 136 -2.97 3.66 3.22
CA LEU A 136 -3.75 2.74 4.06
C LEU A 136 -5.24 3.03 3.97
N GLY A 137 -5.64 4.31 4.04
CA GLY A 137 -7.04 4.71 3.90
C GLY A 137 -7.63 4.36 2.53
N GLN A 138 -6.85 4.52 1.46
CA GLN A 138 -7.29 4.16 0.11
C GLN A 138 -7.48 2.65 -0.08
N ILE A 139 -6.54 1.84 0.43
CA ILE A 139 -6.65 0.37 0.36
C ILE A 139 -7.91 -0.11 1.11
N GLU A 140 -8.19 0.44 2.30
CA GLU A 140 -9.40 0.09 3.06
C GLU A 140 -10.68 0.53 2.34
N LEU A 141 -10.68 1.67 1.67
CA LEU A 141 -11.81 2.13 0.85
C LEU A 141 -12.04 1.23 -0.39
N ASP A 142 -10.96 0.83 -1.07
CA ASP A 142 -11.05 -0.09 -2.20
C ASP A 142 -11.68 -1.44 -1.75
N VAL A 143 -11.25 -2.01 -0.63
CA VAL A 143 -11.80 -3.26 -0.05
C VAL A 143 -13.28 -3.11 0.32
N LEU A 144 -13.66 -1.99 0.95
CA LEU A 144 -15.05 -1.73 1.32
C LEU A 144 -15.96 -1.61 0.09
N SER A 145 -15.51 -0.92 -0.96
CA SER A 145 -16.24 -0.77 -2.20
C SER A 145 -16.49 -2.11 -2.89
N ASP A 146 -15.48 -2.97 -2.97
CA ASP A 146 -15.59 -4.29 -3.58
C ASP A 146 -16.55 -5.20 -2.78
N SER A 147 -16.54 -5.12 -1.45
CA SER A 147 -17.42 -5.90 -0.58
C SER A 147 -18.89 -5.50 -0.64
N MET A 148 -19.20 -4.25 -1.04
CA MET A 148 -20.56 -3.74 -1.21
C MET A 148 -21.18 -4.05 -2.59
N GLY A 149 -20.49 -4.79 -3.46
CA GLY A 149 -21.02 -5.32 -4.72
C GLY A 149 -21.03 -4.31 -5.86
N GLY A 150 -20.24 -3.26 -5.77
CA GLY A 150 -20.17 -2.21 -6.77
C GLY A 150 -18.84 -2.21 -7.53
N GLY A 151 -18.91 -2.12 -8.82
CA GLY A 151 -17.74 -1.89 -9.68
C GLY A 151 -17.21 -0.47 -9.52
N GLY A 152 -16.43 -0.19 -8.48
CA GLY A 152 -15.68 1.06 -8.34
C GLY A 152 -16.45 2.27 -7.81
N GLU A 153 -17.64 2.11 -7.26
CA GLU A 153 -18.47 3.18 -6.68
C GLU A 153 -18.60 2.97 -5.16
N ALA A 154 -17.98 3.83 -4.35
CA ALA A 154 -18.20 3.84 -2.91
C ALA A 154 -19.39 4.75 -2.59
N THR A 155 -20.48 4.19 -2.11
CA THR A 155 -21.61 4.95 -1.58
C THR A 155 -21.39 5.26 -0.10
N PHE A 156 -21.14 6.52 0.24
CA PHE A 156 -21.21 7.01 1.62
C PHE A 156 -22.66 7.36 1.93
N GLU A 157 -23.43 6.42 2.49
CA GLU A 157 -24.74 6.70 3.06
C GLU A 157 -24.56 7.40 4.42
N GLY A 158 -24.76 8.68 4.47
CA GLY A 158 -24.62 9.47 5.67
C GLY A 158 -25.23 10.86 5.53
N ALA A 159 -24.79 11.81 6.37
CA ALA A 159 -25.34 13.18 6.47
C ALA A 159 -25.29 14.01 5.16
N THR A 160 -24.61 13.54 4.14
CA THR A 160 -24.45 14.21 2.83
C THR A 160 -25.21 13.55 1.67
N GLY A 161 -26.01 12.49 1.93
CA GLY A 161 -26.61 11.66 0.88
C GLY A 161 -25.62 10.66 0.28
N ALA A 162 -26.08 9.83 -0.64
CA ALA A 162 -25.20 8.92 -1.36
C ALA A 162 -24.26 9.72 -2.28
N LEU A 163 -22.96 9.68 -1.98
CA LEU A 163 -21.94 10.20 -2.87
C LEU A 163 -21.49 9.03 -3.77
N ASP A 164 -21.84 9.15 -5.05
CA ASP A 164 -21.37 8.26 -6.10
C ASP A 164 -19.98 8.76 -6.55
N LEU A 165 -18.93 8.18 -5.96
CA LEU A 165 -17.55 8.59 -6.21
C LEU A 165 -16.81 7.48 -6.96
N ASN A 166 -16.31 7.82 -8.15
CA ASN A 166 -15.37 6.97 -8.84
C ASN A 166 -14.08 6.83 -8.02
N GLN A 167 -13.76 5.61 -7.58
CA GLN A 167 -12.62 5.31 -6.70
C GLN A 167 -11.28 5.71 -7.31
N ASP A 168 -11.14 5.58 -8.63
CA ASP A 168 -9.89 5.94 -9.30
C ASP A 168 -9.74 7.45 -9.39
N GLU A 169 -10.82 8.18 -9.68
CA GLU A 169 -10.83 9.64 -9.67
C GLU A 169 -10.58 10.17 -8.25
N LEU A 170 -11.24 9.60 -7.23
CA LEU A 170 -11.03 9.97 -5.83
C LEU A 170 -9.56 9.77 -5.42
N PHE A 171 -8.96 8.65 -5.79
CA PHE A 171 -7.54 8.38 -5.51
C PHE A 171 -6.63 9.42 -6.13
N GLU A 172 -6.79 9.71 -7.44
CA GLU A 172 -5.94 10.66 -8.15
C GLU A 172 -6.05 12.07 -7.57
N VAL A 173 -7.27 12.56 -7.35
CA VAL A 173 -7.52 13.89 -6.76
C VAL A 173 -6.95 13.98 -5.34
N SER A 174 -7.16 12.93 -4.54
CA SER A 174 -6.67 12.91 -3.16
C SER A 174 -5.15 12.81 -3.09
N LEU A 175 -4.53 12.00 -3.95
CA LEU A 175 -3.07 11.91 -4.05
C LEU A 175 -2.44 13.25 -4.44
N ASP A 176 -3.02 13.93 -5.42
CA ASP A 176 -2.58 15.26 -5.83
C ASP A 176 -2.71 16.29 -4.70
N ALA A 177 -3.81 16.26 -3.96
CA ALA A 177 -4.01 17.14 -2.80
C ALA A 177 -2.99 16.87 -1.68
N VAL A 178 -2.69 15.59 -1.40
CA VAL A 178 -1.68 15.19 -0.39
C VAL A 178 -0.29 15.66 -0.81
N ILE A 179 0.12 15.42 -2.06
CA ILE A 179 1.43 15.84 -2.58
C ILE A 179 1.55 17.37 -2.58
N ALA A 180 0.52 18.08 -3.03
CA ALA A 180 0.49 19.55 -2.98
C ALA A 180 0.58 20.06 -1.54
N GLY A 181 -0.13 19.43 -0.60
CA GLY A 181 -0.07 19.75 0.83
C GLY A 181 1.33 19.53 1.43
N ILE A 182 2.01 18.46 1.07
CA ILE A 182 3.40 18.18 1.47
C ILE A 182 4.32 19.27 0.95
N ASN A 183 4.24 19.64 -0.33
CA ASN A 183 5.03 20.72 -0.91
C ASN A 183 4.81 22.06 -0.20
N LEU A 184 3.56 22.37 0.13
CA LEU A 184 3.22 23.64 0.77
C LEU A 184 3.70 23.73 2.23
N ASN A 185 3.56 22.65 2.98
CA ASN A 185 3.74 22.66 4.45
C ASN A 185 5.12 22.19 4.89
N LEU A 186 5.70 21.19 4.22
CA LEU A 186 7.01 20.64 4.58
C LEU A 186 8.12 21.24 3.71
N GLY A 187 7.82 21.62 2.49
CA GLY A 187 8.65 22.41 1.58
C GLY A 187 9.96 21.74 1.17
N THR A 188 10.23 21.67 -0.12
CA THR A 188 11.60 21.42 -0.61
C THR A 188 12.47 22.66 -0.41
N PRO A 189 13.77 22.53 -0.04
CA PRO A 189 14.68 23.66 0.17
C PRO A 189 14.89 24.60 -1.03
N ALA A 190 14.40 24.24 -2.20
CA ALA A 190 14.44 25.07 -3.41
C ALA A 190 13.54 26.32 -3.38
N ASN A 191 12.77 26.55 -2.29
CA ASN A 191 11.99 27.76 -2.14
C ASN A 191 12.62 28.73 -1.13
N PRO A 192 13.44 29.71 -1.57
CA PRO A 192 14.16 30.62 -0.67
C PRO A 192 13.27 31.60 0.13
N ARG A 193 11.94 31.46 0.07
CA ARG A 193 11.00 32.39 0.72
C ARG A 193 10.65 32.07 2.19
N ARG A 194 11.09 30.96 2.79
CA ARG A 194 10.83 30.62 4.20
C ARG A 194 11.90 31.08 5.19
N GLY A 195 12.95 31.78 4.74
CA GLY A 195 14.05 32.24 5.58
C GLY A 195 13.84 33.59 6.30
N ARG A 196 12.62 34.18 6.35
CA ARG A 196 12.45 35.52 6.93
C ARG A 196 11.11 35.71 7.66
N THR A 197 10.90 35.04 8.78
CA THR A 197 10.02 35.56 9.86
C THR A 197 10.29 34.81 11.17
N ARG A 198 11.51 34.97 11.70
CA ARG A 198 11.74 34.92 13.16
C ARG A 198 12.71 36.03 13.50
N GLY A 199 12.15 37.16 13.88
CA GLY A 199 12.92 38.29 14.40
C GLY A 199 12.03 39.47 14.69
N LYS A 200 11.35 39.48 15.77
CA LYS A 200 11.28 40.51 16.81
C LYS A 200 10.21 40.13 17.82
#